data_d78f7c6ca13680a1b06fcd5945e86ebc
#
_entry.id   d78f7c6ca13680a1b06fcd5945e86ebc
#
_cell.length_a   1.000
_cell.length_b   1.000
_cell.length_c   1.000
_cell.angle_alpha   90.00
_cell.angle_beta   90.00
_cell.angle_gamma   90.00
#
_symmetry.space_group_name_H-M   'P 1'
#
loop_
_entity.id
_entity.type
_entity.pdbx_description
1 polymer ?
#
loop_
_entity_poly.entity_id
_entity_poly.type
_entity_poly.pdbx_seq_one_letter_code
_entity_poly.pdbx_strand_id
1 'polypeptide(L)'
;DSQSVMTMVKHFPGGGPQENGLDPHLFSGRNQIYPGNMFDYHVKPFIDAINNNLAVIMPYYGITVNQTSENVAIGFNKDLLTTLLRDELGYKGVICSDWGIINGRHWGVGDLSIEERYIKAIDAGIDQFGGEKDTEVVIELVKKGLMPLSRIDASVKRILKNKFDLGLFDNPYVEVDQVKSRVNTERNIKLGREAQKQSMVLLKNNSTLPLDKNINIFVDGFNDKSIVHGNVVNNIKDADVVVSYVHTVFNGNQPSGIDRLIDNVLSSIFPNQDLNFSPEILEKLEEFSSIKPLIVIVDLNRPAILDSINQMSSALVGTFGVDESVIFETLFGESKP
;
A
#
# COMPACT_ATOMS: atom_id res chain seq x y z
N ASP A 1 -6.63 22.19 12.12
CA ASP A 1 -6.78 23.64 12.04
C ASP A 1 -6.65 24.11 10.58
N SER A 2 -6.86 25.39 10.31
CA SER A 2 -6.78 25.99 8.96
C SER A 2 -5.38 25.93 8.32
N GLN A 3 -4.37 25.49 9.04
CA GLN A 3 -2.99 25.31 8.55
C GLN A 3 -2.62 23.83 8.35
N SER A 4 -3.54 22.92 8.63
CA SER A 4 -3.33 21.49 8.56
C SER A 4 -3.99 20.87 7.33
N VAL A 5 -3.49 19.73 6.87
CA VAL A 5 -4.24 18.83 5.99
C VAL A 5 -5.09 17.90 6.83
N MET A 6 -6.18 17.42 6.26
CA MET A 6 -6.98 16.38 6.88
C MET A 6 -6.44 15.01 6.49
N THR A 7 -6.34 14.12 7.47
CA THR A 7 -5.80 12.78 7.25
C THR A 7 -6.89 11.73 7.11
N MET A 8 -6.66 10.77 6.23
CA MET A 8 -7.43 9.53 6.14
C MET A 8 -6.51 8.36 6.45
N VAL A 9 -6.93 7.48 7.36
CA VAL A 9 -6.21 6.22 7.62
C VAL A 9 -6.93 5.06 6.92
N LYS A 10 -6.14 4.19 6.31
CA LYS A 10 -6.64 3.03 5.56
C LYS A 10 -5.68 1.85 5.67
N HIS A 11 -6.13 0.64 5.46
CA HIS A 11 -7.53 0.24 5.24
C HIS A 11 -8.01 -0.53 6.46
N PHE A 12 -9.04 -0.02 7.14
CA PHE A 12 -9.59 -0.61 8.36
C PHE A 12 -10.22 -1.99 8.06
N PRO A 13 -10.07 -2.99 8.92
CA PRO A 13 -9.30 -3.07 10.17
C PRO A 13 -7.85 -3.57 10.00
N GLY A 14 -7.27 -3.43 8.82
CA GLY A 14 -5.90 -3.82 8.49
C GLY A 14 -5.84 -4.78 7.29
N GLY A 15 -4.88 -4.55 6.38
CA GLY A 15 -4.69 -5.35 5.17
C GLY A 15 -3.69 -6.51 5.32
N GLY A 16 -3.05 -6.66 6.51
CA GLY A 16 -2.02 -7.68 6.73
C GLY A 16 -2.50 -9.13 6.68
N PRO A 17 -3.72 -9.48 7.15
CA PRO A 17 -4.16 -10.87 7.25
C PRO A 17 -4.84 -11.40 5.97
N GLN A 18 -4.38 -10.98 4.79
CA GLN A 18 -4.88 -11.50 3.52
C GLN A 18 -4.57 -12.99 3.37
N GLU A 19 -5.57 -13.77 3.01
CA GLU A 19 -5.42 -15.21 2.76
C GLU A 19 -4.41 -15.42 1.62
N ASN A 20 -3.36 -16.19 1.87
CA ASN A 20 -2.24 -16.44 0.94
C ASN A 20 -1.52 -15.18 0.43
N GLY A 21 -1.64 -14.05 1.11
CA GLY A 21 -1.06 -12.78 0.68
C GLY A 21 -1.72 -12.17 -0.57
N LEU A 22 -2.90 -12.66 -0.96
CA LEU A 22 -3.60 -12.23 -2.17
C LEU A 22 -4.29 -10.87 -1.98
N ASP A 23 -4.33 -10.07 -3.04
CA ASP A 23 -4.87 -8.72 -3.00
C ASP A 23 -6.42 -8.71 -3.07
N PRO A 24 -7.12 -8.02 -2.16
CA PRO A 24 -8.59 -8.03 -2.10
C PRO A 24 -9.27 -7.16 -3.15
N HIS A 25 -8.52 -6.45 -4.02
CA HIS A 25 -9.10 -5.89 -5.23
C HIS A 25 -9.56 -6.99 -6.19
N LEU A 26 -9.02 -8.22 -6.04
CA LEU A 26 -9.34 -9.39 -6.83
C LEU A 26 -10.27 -10.32 -6.06
N PHE A 27 -11.12 -11.05 -6.77
CA PHE A 27 -12.02 -12.03 -6.15
C PHE A 27 -11.25 -13.12 -5.40
N SER A 28 -10.10 -13.55 -5.93
CA SER A 28 -9.22 -14.55 -5.30
C SER A 28 -8.66 -14.08 -3.94
N GLY A 29 -8.47 -12.78 -3.75
CA GLY A 29 -7.93 -12.18 -2.53
C GLY A 29 -8.98 -11.64 -1.56
N ARG A 30 -10.27 -11.93 -1.77
CA ARG A 30 -11.36 -11.36 -0.98
C ARG A 30 -11.36 -11.71 0.51
N ASN A 31 -10.67 -12.78 0.91
CA ASN A 31 -10.69 -13.26 2.29
C ASN A 31 -9.54 -12.67 3.12
N GLN A 32 -9.88 -12.24 4.33
CA GLN A 32 -8.94 -11.95 5.40
C GLN A 32 -9.10 -13.01 6.49
N ILE A 33 -8.00 -13.70 6.78
CA ILE A 33 -7.93 -14.73 7.82
C ILE A 33 -7.02 -14.25 8.95
N TYR A 34 -7.30 -14.67 10.16
CA TYR A 34 -6.58 -14.19 11.35
C TYR A 34 -5.96 -15.36 12.12
N PRO A 35 -4.83 -15.92 11.63
CA PRO A 35 -4.16 -17.01 12.33
C PRO A 35 -3.81 -16.59 13.76
N GLY A 36 -3.99 -17.49 14.71
CA GLY A 36 -3.71 -17.23 16.13
C GLY A 36 -4.67 -16.26 16.80
N ASN A 37 -5.88 -16.05 16.24
CA ASN A 37 -6.88 -15.10 16.75
C ASN A 37 -6.35 -13.66 16.86
N MET A 38 -5.58 -13.21 15.89
CA MET A 38 -4.86 -11.92 15.93
C MET A 38 -5.68 -10.74 15.40
N PHE A 39 -7.00 -10.83 15.31
CA PHE A 39 -7.87 -9.73 14.85
C PHE A 39 -7.59 -8.42 15.60
N ASP A 40 -7.60 -8.46 16.94
CA ASP A 40 -7.38 -7.29 17.79
C ASP A 40 -5.99 -6.66 17.57
N TYR A 41 -4.98 -7.47 17.22
CA TYR A 41 -3.65 -6.97 16.89
C TYR A 41 -3.68 -6.06 15.67
N HIS A 42 -4.44 -6.44 14.65
CA HIS A 42 -4.57 -5.64 13.41
C HIS A 42 -5.39 -4.36 13.63
N VAL A 43 -6.32 -4.34 14.59
CA VAL A 43 -7.11 -3.16 14.95
C VAL A 43 -6.30 -2.10 15.71
N LYS A 44 -5.26 -2.49 16.44
CA LYS A 44 -4.46 -1.59 17.29
C LYS A 44 -4.04 -0.26 16.65
N PRO A 45 -3.43 -0.22 15.45
CA PRO A 45 -3.00 1.04 14.84
C PRO A 45 -4.14 2.04 14.63
N PHE A 46 -5.35 1.51 14.38
CA PHE A 46 -6.55 2.35 14.19
C PHE A 46 -7.05 2.94 15.50
N ILE A 47 -6.93 2.22 16.63
CA ILE A 47 -7.25 2.73 17.97
C ILE A 47 -6.38 3.96 18.26
N ASP A 48 -5.08 3.86 18.03
CA ASP A 48 -4.15 4.96 18.26
C ASP A 48 -4.46 6.16 17.35
N ALA A 49 -4.79 5.92 16.08
CA ALA A 49 -5.20 6.96 15.14
C ALA A 49 -6.51 7.65 15.60
N ILE A 50 -7.51 6.89 16.04
CA ILE A 50 -8.79 7.42 16.55
C ILE A 50 -8.55 8.30 17.78
N ASN A 51 -7.73 7.85 18.73
CA ASN A 51 -7.38 8.60 19.92
C ASN A 51 -6.62 9.91 19.61
N ASN A 52 -6.03 10.03 18.43
CA ASN A 52 -5.37 11.23 17.94
C ASN A 52 -6.24 12.03 16.93
N ASN A 53 -7.56 11.99 17.07
CA ASN A 53 -8.53 12.79 16.31
C ASN A 53 -8.52 12.52 14.81
N LEU A 54 -8.45 11.25 14.41
CA LEU A 54 -8.55 10.86 13.02
C LEU A 54 -9.84 11.38 12.37
N ALA A 55 -9.70 12.10 11.26
CA ALA A 55 -10.82 12.73 10.57
C ALA A 55 -11.59 11.78 9.66
N VAL A 56 -10.89 10.93 8.91
CA VAL A 56 -11.51 10.02 7.94
C VAL A 56 -10.88 8.63 8.07
N ILE A 57 -11.70 7.60 8.00
CA ILE A 57 -11.28 6.20 7.94
C ILE A 57 -11.85 5.52 6.69
N MET A 58 -11.05 4.66 6.06
CA MET A 58 -11.47 3.89 4.90
C MET A 58 -11.45 2.40 5.24
N PRO A 59 -12.61 1.71 5.21
CA PRO A 59 -12.67 0.26 5.30
C PRO A 59 -12.07 -0.40 4.06
N TYR A 60 -11.47 -1.58 4.24
CA TYR A 60 -10.89 -2.35 3.14
C TYR A 60 -11.95 -3.17 2.39
N TYR A 61 -11.55 -3.78 1.27
CA TYR A 61 -12.45 -4.60 0.45
C TYR A 61 -12.73 -5.98 1.03
N GLY A 62 -11.82 -6.51 1.84
CA GLY A 62 -11.82 -7.91 2.26
C GLY A 62 -13.04 -8.31 3.11
N ILE A 63 -13.22 -9.63 3.20
CA ILE A 63 -14.15 -10.28 4.13
C ILE A 63 -13.34 -10.72 5.35
N THR A 64 -13.66 -10.23 6.53
CA THR A 64 -13.04 -10.69 7.79
C THR A 64 -13.65 -12.04 8.18
N VAL A 65 -13.11 -13.13 7.64
CA VAL A 65 -13.70 -14.46 7.72
C VAL A 65 -13.85 -14.89 9.19
N ASN A 66 -15.10 -15.23 9.56
CA ASN A 66 -15.49 -15.72 10.89
C ASN A 66 -15.14 -14.78 12.07
N GLN A 67 -14.99 -13.47 11.82
CA GLN A 67 -14.75 -12.48 12.89
C GLN A 67 -16.05 -11.77 13.31
N THR A 68 -17.11 -11.87 12.53
CA THR A 68 -18.36 -11.13 12.71
C THR A 68 -19.56 -12.06 12.44
N SER A 69 -20.76 -11.57 12.70
CA SER A 69 -22.01 -12.36 12.52
C SER A 69 -22.25 -12.76 11.06
N GLU A 70 -21.66 -12.05 10.10
CA GLU A 70 -21.80 -12.36 8.67
C GLU A 70 -20.46 -12.21 7.92
N ASN A 71 -20.20 -13.08 6.95
CA ASN A 71 -19.02 -13.04 6.08
C ASN A 71 -19.31 -12.19 4.82
N VAL A 72 -19.26 -10.87 4.98
CA VAL A 72 -19.40 -9.89 3.90
C VAL A 72 -18.22 -8.92 3.91
N ALA A 73 -17.97 -8.27 2.78
CA ALA A 73 -16.92 -7.26 2.67
C ALA A 73 -17.10 -6.17 3.73
N ILE A 74 -16.01 -5.67 4.28
CA ILE A 74 -15.97 -4.76 5.43
C ILE A 74 -16.88 -3.54 5.23
N GLY A 75 -16.94 -2.98 4.00
CA GLY A 75 -17.81 -1.85 3.67
C GLY A 75 -19.32 -2.13 3.84
N PHE A 76 -19.73 -3.40 3.95
CA PHE A 76 -21.11 -3.84 4.18
C PHE A 76 -21.34 -4.45 5.56
N ASN A 77 -20.30 -4.48 6.40
CA ASN A 77 -20.31 -5.18 7.68
C ASN A 77 -20.63 -4.22 8.83
N LYS A 78 -21.85 -4.34 9.37
CA LYS A 78 -22.35 -3.48 10.46
C LYS A 78 -21.61 -3.74 11.78
N ASP A 79 -21.24 -4.99 12.06
CA ASP A 79 -20.50 -5.33 13.29
C ASP A 79 -19.16 -4.61 13.34
N LEU A 80 -18.51 -4.45 12.18
CA LEU A 80 -17.22 -3.75 12.11
C LEU A 80 -17.38 -2.23 12.10
N LEU A 81 -18.28 -1.68 11.28
CA LEU A 81 -18.33 -0.24 11.05
C LEU A 81 -19.20 0.51 12.07
N THR A 82 -20.25 -0.13 12.58
CA THR A 82 -21.09 0.47 13.62
C THR A 82 -20.70 -0.06 14.98
N THR A 83 -20.82 -1.34 15.26
CA THR A 83 -20.62 -1.88 16.59
C THR A 83 -19.17 -1.65 17.06
N LEU A 84 -18.18 -2.17 16.36
CA LEU A 84 -16.78 -2.00 16.76
C LEU A 84 -16.31 -0.55 16.59
N LEU A 85 -16.37 0.01 15.37
CA LEU A 85 -15.71 1.28 15.08
C LEU A 85 -16.43 2.48 15.73
N ARG A 86 -17.76 2.56 15.64
CA ARG A 86 -18.53 3.69 16.18
C ARG A 86 -18.80 3.55 17.67
N ASP A 87 -19.35 2.40 18.07
CA ASP A 87 -19.90 2.26 19.43
C ASP A 87 -18.82 1.89 20.43
N GLU A 88 -17.97 0.92 20.14
CA GLU A 88 -16.92 0.46 21.08
C GLU A 88 -15.68 1.37 21.04
N LEU A 89 -15.14 1.69 19.84
CA LEU A 89 -13.95 2.54 19.70
C LEU A 89 -14.28 4.05 19.70
N GLY A 90 -15.56 4.42 19.68
CA GLY A 90 -16.01 5.80 19.82
C GLY A 90 -15.69 6.72 18.63
N TYR A 91 -15.40 6.17 17.45
CA TYR A 91 -15.04 6.96 16.28
C TYR A 91 -16.15 7.89 15.80
N LYS A 92 -15.86 9.17 15.67
CA LYS A 92 -16.84 10.24 15.30
C LYS A 92 -16.63 10.80 13.90
N GLY A 93 -15.52 10.47 13.23
CA GLY A 93 -15.18 10.98 11.90
C GLY A 93 -15.96 10.34 10.76
N VAL A 94 -15.59 10.66 9.54
CA VAL A 94 -16.20 10.14 8.31
C VAL A 94 -15.70 8.74 8.02
N ILE A 95 -16.61 7.82 7.68
CA ILE A 95 -16.29 6.53 7.08
C ILE A 95 -16.48 6.67 5.56
N CYS A 96 -15.36 6.72 4.82
CA CYS A 96 -15.35 6.74 3.36
C CYS A 96 -15.12 5.33 2.84
N SER A 97 -16.01 4.79 2.02
CA SER A 97 -15.76 3.47 1.42
C SER A 97 -14.51 3.47 0.56
N ASP A 98 -13.91 2.32 0.37
CA ASP A 98 -12.96 2.14 -0.72
C ASP A 98 -13.69 2.21 -2.08
N TRP A 99 -12.94 2.27 -3.20
CA TRP A 99 -13.48 2.60 -4.52
C TRP A 99 -14.24 1.44 -5.17
N GLY A 100 -15.47 1.71 -5.61
CA GLY A 100 -16.26 0.79 -6.41
C GLY A 100 -16.78 -0.42 -5.63
N ILE A 101 -17.15 -0.28 -4.36
CA ILE A 101 -17.69 -1.39 -3.56
C ILE A 101 -19.08 -1.83 -4.02
N ILE A 102 -19.88 -0.93 -4.59
CA ILE A 102 -21.23 -1.23 -5.03
C ILE A 102 -21.23 -2.05 -6.33
N ASN A 103 -20.45 -1.59 -7.32
CA ASN A 103 -20.49 -2.14 -8.67
C ASN A 103 -19.38 -3.15 -8.97
N GLY A 104 -18.29 -3.16 -8.17
CA GLY A 104 -17.09 -3.97 -8.47
C GLY A 104 -16.68 -4.94 -7.37
N ARG A 105 -16.43 -4.46 -6.14
CA ARG A 105 -15.85 -5.26 -5.05
C ARG A 105 -16.88 -5.54 -3.95
N HIS A 106 -18.02 -6.10 -4.35
CA HIS A 106 -19.18 -6.41 -3.49
C HIS A 106 -19.07 -7.82 -2.91
N TRP A 107 -17.92 -8.16 -2.32
CA TRP A 107 -17.64 -9.51 -1.83
C TRP A 107 -18.64 -9.93 -0.74
N GLY A 108 -19.25 -11.09 -0.92
CA GLY A 108 -20.24 -11.64 0.00
C GLY A 108 -21.65 -11.03 -0.11
N VAL A 109 -21.87 -10.05 -1.00
CA VAL A 109 -23.18 -9.42 -1.26
C VAL A 109 -23.53 -9.40 -2.75
N GLY A 110 -22.95 -10.31 -3.53
CA GLY A 110 -23.14 -10.38 -4.99
C GLY A 110 -24.58 -10.63 -5.42
N ASP A 111 -25.38 -11.33 -4.61
CA ASP A 111 -26.78 -11.64 -4.90
C ASP A 111 -27.73 -10.46 -4.64
N LEU A 112 -27.26 -9.40 -3.99
CA LEU A 112 -28.06 -8.21 -3.74
C LEU A 112 -28.10 -7.29 -4.97
N SER A 113 -29.24 -6.63 -5.19
CA SER A 113 -29.37 -5.56 -6.17
C SER A 113 -28.51 -4.34 -5.79
N ILE A 114 -28.31 -3.41 -6.73
CA ILE A 114 -27.56 -2.17 -6.47
C ILE A 114 -28.19 -1.37 -5.33
N GLU A 115 -29.52 -1.23 -5.32
CA GLU A 115 -30.27 -0.54 -4.26
C GLU A 115 -30.02 -1.21 -2.89
N GLU A 116 -30.11 -2.53 -2.82
CA GLU A 116 -29.89 -3.28 -1.57
C GLU A 116 -28.44 -3.17 -1.09
N ARG A 117 -27.46 -3.12 -1.98
CA ARG A 117 -26.05 -2.88 -1.61
C ARG A 117 -25.87 -1.47 -1.03
N TYR A 118 -26.48 -0.45 -1.62
CA TYR A 118 -26.44 0.91 -1.04
C TYR A 118 -27.09 0.95 0.33
N ILE A 119 -28.28 0.34 0.49
CA ILE A 119 -28.96 0.25 1.80
C ILE A 119 -28.05 -0.41 2.83
N LYS A 120 -27.47 -1.58 2.48
CA LYS A 120 -26.62 -2.35 3.39
C LYS A 120 -25.35 -1.59 3.77
N ALA A 121 -24.67 -0.93 2.82
CA ALA A 121 -23.47 -0.15 3.09
C ALA A 121 -23.76 1.08 3.97
N ILE A 122 -24.82 1.82 3.68
CA ILE A 122 -25.24 2.98 4.47
C ILE A 122 -25.66 2.54 5.88
N ASP A 123 -26.40 1.45 6.02
CA ASP A 123 -26.82 0.92 7.33
C ASP A 123 -25.62 0.37 8.12
N ALA A 124 -24.62 -0.21 7.44
CA ALA A 124 -23.37 -0.62 8.06
C ALA A 124 -22.59 0.56 8.64
N GLY A 125 -22.70 1.76 8.09
CA GLY A 125 -22.04 2.95 8.64
C GLY A 125 -21.29 3.82 7.64
N ILE A 126 -21.27 3.49 6.35
CA ILE A 126 -20.63 4.31 5.31
C ILE A 126 -21.29 5.68 5.23
N ASP A 127 -20.47 6.74 5.26
CA ASP A 127 -20.90 8.13 5.12
C ASP A 127 -20.66 8.69 3.73
N GLN A 128 -19.59 8.23 3.07
CA GLN A 128 -19.18 8.71 1.75
C GLN A 128 -18.76 7.52 0.89
N PHE A 129 -19.21 7.47 -0.35
CA PHE A 129 -18.84 6.42 -1.30
C PHE A 129 -17.66 6.85 -2.17
N GLY A 130 -16.61 6.03 -2.21
CA GLY A 130 -15.47 6.20 -3.10
C GLY A 130 -15.76 5.65 -4.49
N GLY A 131 -15.52 6.48 -5.54
CA GLY A 131 -15.59 6.05 -6.93
C GLY A 131 -16.99 5.75 -7.49
N GLU A 132 -18.04 5.77 -6.68
CA GLU A 132 -19.41 5.58 -7.15
C GLU A 132 -20.03 6.92 -7.63
N LYS A 133 -20.89 6.83 -8.65
CA LYS A 133 -21.48 8.01 -9.29
C LYS A 133 -23.02 8.00 -9.28
N ASP A 134 -23.62 6.95 -8.74
CA ASP A 134 -25.06 6.66 -8.82
C ASP A 134 -25.86 7.39 -7.72
N THR A 135 -25.69 8.71 -7.61
CA THR A 135 -26.34 9.55 -6.59
C THR A 135 -27.86 9.44 -6.62
N GLU A 136 -28.43 9.25 -7.81
CA GLU A 136 -29.88 9.10 -8.02
C GLU A 136 -30.45 7.89 -7.27
N VAL A 137 -29.67 6.82 -7.14
CA VAL A 137 -30.10 5.62 -6.40
C VAL A 137 -30.38 5.99 -4.94
N VAL A 138 -29.48 6.72 -4.28
CA VAL A 138 -29.65 7.14 -2.88
C VAL A 138 -30.82 8.08 -2.72
N ILE A 139 -31.01 9.03 -3.67
CA ILE A 139 -32.17 9.95 -3.69
C ILE A 139 -33.48 9.16 -3.76
N GLU A 140 -33.59 8.20 -4.66
CA GLU A 140 -34.78 7.38 -4.82
C GLU A 140 -35.04 6.48 -3.59
N LEU A 141 -34.01 5.95 -2.94
CA LEU A 141 -34.17 5.19 -1.69
C LEU A 141 -34.81 6.04 -0.59
N VAL A 142 -34.41 7.33 -0.46
CA VAL A 142 -35.03 8.24 0.50
C VAL A 142 -36.48 8.57 0.11
N LYS A 143 -36.75 8.89 -1.17
CA LYS A 143 -38.09 9.16 -1.66
C LYS A 143 -39.07 8.01 -1.45
N LYS A 144 -38.60 6.76 -1.63
CA LYS A 144 -39.37 5.53 -1.40
C LYS A 144 -39.52 5.16 0.09
N GLY A 145 -38.90 5.92 1.01
CA GLY A 145 -38.91 5.62 2.44
C GLY A 145 -38.10 4.40 2.85
N LEU A 146 -37.24 3.89 1.96
CA LEU A 146 -36.35 2.74 2.20
C LEU A 146 -35.07 3.15 2.95
N MET A 147 -34.73 4.44 2.94
CA MET A 147 -33.60 5.01 3.68
C MET A 147 -34.09 6.24 4.46
N PRO A 148 -33.96 6.25 5.80
CA PRO A 148 -34.33 7.42 6.59
C PRO A 148 -33.48 8.64 6.25
N LEU A 149 -34.11 9.79 6.01
CA LEU A 149 -33.41 11.05 5.74
C LEU A 149 -32.43 11.42 6.88
N SER A 150 -32.81 11.14 8.13
CA SER A 150 -31.95 11.37 9.31
C SER A 150 -30.61 10.60 9.25
N ARG A 151 -30.58 9.42 8.59
CA ARG A 151 -29.33 8.68 8.39
C ARG A 151 -28.42 9.39 7.40
N ILE A 152 -29.01 9.94 6.33
CA ILE A 152 -28.27 10.75 5.34
C ILE A 152 -27.76 12.04 5.98
N ASP A 153 -28.62 12.75 6.74
CA ASP A 153 -28.23 13.97 7.46
C ASP A 153 -27.06 13.75 8.41
N ALA A 154 -27.01 12.58 9.08
CA ALA A 154 -25.90 12.23 9.95
C ALA A 154 -24.57 12.11 9.19
N SER A 155 -24.58 11.53 7.99
CA SER A 155 -23.41 11.46 7.11
C SER A 155 -22.99 12.83 6.58
N VAL A 156 -23.95 13.60 6.06
CA VAL A 156 -23.73 14.95 5.56
C VAL A 156 -23.11 15.84 6.65
N LYS A 157 -23.63 15.77 7.88
CA LYS A 157 -23.09 16.53 9.02
C LYS A 157 -21.62 16.20 9.27
N ARG A 158 -21.20 14.93 9.22
CA ARG A 158 -19.79 14.54 9.40
C ARG A 158 -18.90 15.10 8.29
N ILE A 159 -19.35 14.98 7.03
CA ILE A 159 -18.60 15.44 5.85
C ILE A 159 -18.48 16.98 5.88
N LEU A 160 -19.57 17.69 6.16
CA LEU A 160 -19.56 19.16 6.25
C LEU A 160 -18.69 19.64 7.41
N LYS A 161 -18.72 18.95 8.56
CA LYS A 161 -17.85 19.28 9.68
C LYS A 161 -16.38 19.33 9.27
N ASN A 162 -15.92 18.35 8.51
CA ASN A 162 -14.54 18.32 8.01
C ASN A 162 -14.21 19.54 7.15
N LYS A 163 -15.15 19.97 6.30
CA LYS A 163 -14.97 21.17 5.47
C LYS A 163 -14.94 22.46 6.30
N PHE A 164 -15.76 22.54 7.35
CA PHE A 164 -15.72 23.66 8.29
C PHE A 164 -14.41 23.70 9.08
N ASP A 165 -13.96 22.54 9.60
CA ASP A 165 -12.71 22.44 10.37
C ASP A 165 -11.47 22.86 9.53
N LEU A 166 -11.51 22.67 8.21
CA LEU A 166 -10.47 23.09 7.26
C LEU A 166 -10.61 24.57 6.81
N GLY A 167 -11.67 25.27 7.20
CA GLY A 167 -11.92 26.64 6.77
C GLY A 167 -12.30 26.81 5.30
N LEU A 168 -12.77 25.73 4.63
CA LEU A 168 -13.06 25.74 3.19
C LEU A 168 -14.26 26.64 2.83
N PHE A 169 -15.12 26.99 3.79
CA PHE A 169 -16.21 27.93 3.59
C PHE A 169 -15.76 29.39 3.74
N ASP A 170 -14.61 29.62 4.40
CA ASP A 170 -14.03 30.95 4.56
C ASP A 170 -13.08 31.27 3.39
N ASN A 171 -12.20 30.33 3.07
CA ASN A 171 -11.29 30.44 1.92
C ASN A 171 -11.00 29.06 1.30
N PRO A 172 -11.68 28.69 0.19
CA PRO A 172 -11.44 27.41 -0.49
C PRO A 172 -10.25 27.45 -1.46
N TYR A 173 -9.59 28.60 -1.64
CA TYR A 173 -8.55 28.81 -2.65
C TYR A 173 -7.15 28.62 -2.09
N VAL A 174 -6.24 28.28 -2.98
CA VAL A 174 -4.79 28.22 -2.69
C VAL A 174 -4.07 29.38 -3.37
N GLU A 175 -2.99 29.86 -2.76
CA GLU A 175 -2.12 30.90 -3.32
C GLU A 175 -1.19 30.29 -4.37
N VAL A 176 -1.61 30.27 -5.63
CA VAL A 176 -0.89 29.62 -6.74
C VAL A 176 0.54 30.15 -6.88
N ASP A 177 0.76 31.46 -6.69
CA ASP A 177 2.09 32.08 -6.80
C ASP A 177 3.06 31.57 -5.73
N GLN A 178 2.57 31.04 -4.62
CA GLN A 178 3.38 30.51 -3.53
C GLN A 178 3.77 29.04 -3.71
N VAL A 179 3.21 28.35 -4.71
CA VAL A 179 3.45 26.90 -4.90
C VAL A 179 4.96 26.62 -5.05
N LYS A 180 5.66 27.38 -5.90
CA LYS A 180 7.11 27.18 -6.12
C LYS A 180 7.96 27.37 -4.87
N SER A 181 7.53 28.23 -3.94
CA SER A 181 8.27 28.48 -2.70
C SER A 181 7.90 27.52 -1.56
N ARG A 182 6.82 26.74 -1.69
CA ARG A 182 6.31 25.86 -0.65
C ARG A 182 6.44 24.36 -0.99
N VAL A 183 6.38 24.01 -2.29
CA VAL A 183 6.43 22.63 -2.76
C VAL A 183 7.81 22.36 -3.37
N ASN A 184 8.36 21.19 -3.10
CA ASN A 184 9.66 20.75 -3.58
C ASN A 184 10.81 21.76 -3.29
N THR A 185 10.77 22.38 -2.11
CA THR A 185 11.87 23.24 -1.66
C THR A 185 13.15 22.42 -1.48
N GLU A 186 14.32 23.05 -1.59
CA GLU A 186 15.60 22.39 -1.34
C GLU A 186 15.63 21.66 0.01
N ARG A 187 15.03 22.27 1.05
CA ARG A 187 14.88 21.65 2.36
C ARG A 187 14.08 20.35 2.29
N ASN A 188 12.93 20.36 1.59
CA ASN A 188 12.06 19.18 1.49
C ASN A 188 12.73 18.06 0.68
N ILE A 189 13.40 18.41 -0.41
CA ILE A 189 14.20 17.47 -1.22
C ILE A 189 15.29 16.83 -0.36
N LYS A 190 16.04 17.65 0.40
CA LYS A 190 17.10 17.15 1.29
C LYS A 190 16.54 16.23 2.37
N LEU A 191 15.41 16.57 3.00
CA LEU A 191 14.76 15.72 3.99
C LEU A 191 14.29 14.39 3.37
N GLY A 192 13.72 14.43 2.17
CA GLY A 192 13.32 13.22 1.45
C GLY A 192 14.50 12.31 1.11
N ARG A 193 15.62 12.87 0.64
CA ARG A 193 16.83 12.07 0.40
C ARG A 193 17.42 11.48 1.69
N GLU A 194 17.41 12.24 2.76
CA GLU A 194 17.88 11.74 4.06
C GLU A 194 17.00 10.61 4.58
N ALA A 195 15.67 10.72 4.44
CA ALA A 195 14.76 9.64 4.79
C ALA A 195 15.03 8.38 3.95
N GLN A 196 15.30 8.51 2.65
CA GLN A 196 15.68 7.38 1.80
C GLN A 196 16.98 6.72 2.26
N LYS A 197 18.01 7.50 2.61
CA LYS A 197 19.28 6.97 3.15
C LYS A 197 19.04 6.12 4.40
N GLN A 198 18.27 6.66 5.34
CA GLN A 198 17.97 6.00 6.61
C GLN A 198 17.02 4.80 6.48
N SER A 199 16.29 4.68 5.37
CA SER A 199 15.37 3.55 5.16
C SER A 199 16.06 2.28 4.69
N MET A 200 17.28 2.36 4.14
CA MET A 200 18.01 1.18 3.68
C MET A 200 18.48 0.32 4.84
N VAL A 201 18.49 -1.00 4.65
CA VAL A 201 18.88 -1.97 5.66
C VAL A 201 20.01 -2.86 5.13
N LEU A 202 21.15 -2.85 5.80
CA LEU A 202 22.26 -3.77 5.51
C LEU A 202 21.95 -5.13 6.15
N LEU A 203 21.49 -6.10 5.34
CA LEU A 203 21.10 -7.43 5.80
C LEU A 203 22.29 -8.38 5.92
N LYS A 204 23.31 -8.22 5.06
CA LYS A 204 24.56 -9.00 5.07
C LYS A 204 25.70 -8.16 4.54
N ASN A 205 26.90 -8.33 5.12
CA ASN A 205 28.14 -7.78 4.59
C ASN A 205 29.34 -8.65 4.98
N ASN A 206 29.91 -9.34 4.02
CA ASN A 206 31.12 -10.13 4.19
C ASN A 206 32.34 -9.29 3.82
N SER A 207 32.49 -8.11 4.45
CA SER A 207 33.59 -7.15 4.20
C SER A 207 33.67 -6.66 2.74
N THR A 208 32.55 -6.65 2.02
CA THR A 208 32.46 -6.18 0.63
C THR A 208 32.11 -4.68 0.57
N LEU A 209 31.35 -4.19 1.53
CA LEU A 209 30.93 -2.79 1.64
C LEU A 209 31.66 -2.08 2.78
N PRO A 210 31.97 -0.78 2.66
CA PRO A 210 31.73 0.08 1.51
C PRO A 210 32.69 -0.20 0.35
N LEU A 211 32.26 0.15 -0.88
CA LEU A 211 33.05 0.03 -2.09
C LEU A 211 34.14 1.12 -2.17
N ASP A 212 35.28 0.76 -2.78
CA ASP A 212 36.28 1.78 -3.16
C ASP A 212 35.79 2.61 -4.35
N LYS A 213 36.07 3.91 -4.36
CA LYS A 213 35.59 4.83 -5.41
C LYS A 213 36.19 4.56 -6.81
N ASN A 214 37.27 3.80 -6.89
CA ASN A 214 37.92 3.44 -8.16
C ASN A 214 37.68 2.00 -8.60
N ILE A 215 36.81 1.26 -7.91
CA ILE A 215 36.51 -0.15 -8.22
C ILE A 215 35.81 -0.29 -9.56
N ASN A 216 36.09 -1.36 -10.30
CA ASN A 216 35.36 -1.71 -11.50
C ASN A 216 34.09 -2.48 -11.11
N ILE A 217 32.92 -1.97 -11.54
CA ILE A 217 31.62 -2.55 -11.21
C ILE A 217 30.88 -3.00 -12.48
N PHE A 218 30.35 -4.21 -12.44
CA PHE A 218 29.33 -4.63 -13.39
C PHE A 218 27.97 -4.44 -12.73
N VAL A 219 27.05 -3.76 -13.40
CA VAL A 219 25.73 -3.44 -12.86
C VAL A 219 24.63 -4.14 -13.63
N ASP A 220 23.63 -4.62 -12.92
CA ASP A 220 22.46 -5.28 -13.47
C ASP A 220 21.21 -4.71 -12.82
N GLY A 221 20.22 -4.33 -13.63
CA GLY A 221 18.94 -3.80 -13.16
C GLY A 221 18.96 -2.33 -12.73
N PHE A 222 20.02 -1.58 -13.01
CA PHE A 222 20.15 -0.15 -12.73
C PHE A 222 20.27 0.70 -14.00
N ASN A 223 19.98 1.98 -13.86
CA ASN A 223 20.29 2.97 -14.90
C ASN A 223 21.72 3.50 -14.70
N ASP A 224 22.57 3.39 -15.72
CA ASP A 224 23.99 3.82 -15.66
C ASP A 224 24.18 5.28 -15.22
N LYS A 225 23.18 6.14 -15.49
CA LYS A 225 23.23 7.56 -15.09
C LYS A 225 23.08 7.79 -13.58
N SER A 226 22.61 6.79 -12.86
CA SER A 226 22.42 6.85 -11.40
C SER A 226 23.70 6.55 -10.63
N ILE A 227 24.75 6.07 -11.31
CA ILE A 227 26.00 5.62 -10.68
C ILE A 227 26.93 6.82 -10.49
N VAL A 228 27.20 7.15 -9.25
CA VAL A 228 27.96 8.36 -8.87
C VAL A 228 29.47 8.11 -8.69
N HIS A 229 29.87 6.85 -8.48
CA HIS A 229 31.26 6.43 -8.27
C HIS A 229 31.52 5.05 -8.88
N GLY A 230 32.79 4.68 -9.01
CA GLY A 230 33.24 3.44 -9.63
C GLY A 230 33.34 3.54 -11.15
N ASN A 231 34.00 2.54 -11.74
CA ASN A 231 34.13 2.41 -13.18
C ASN A 231 33.13 1.33 -13.65
N VAL A 232 32.07 1.72 -14.34
CA VAL A 232 31.10 0.77 -14.90
C VAL A 232 31.75 0.04 -16.08
N VAL A 233 31.74 -1.29 -16.04
CA VAL A 233 32.25 -2.14 -17.11
C VAL A 233 31.13 -2.94 -17.75
N ASN A 234 31.24 -3.19 -19.06
CA ASN A 234 30.23 -3.91 -19.84
C ASN A 234 30.39 -5.44 -19.81
N ASN A 235 31.54 -5.93 -19.34
CA ASN A 235 31.83 -7.35 -19.25
C ASN A 235 32.10 -7.70 -17.80
N ILE A 236 31.34 -8.65 -17.26
CA ILE A 236 31.46 -9.11 -15.88
C ILE A 236 32.89 -9.60 -15.52
N LYS A 237 33.63 -10.11 -16.49
CA LYS A 237 35.01 -10.57 -16.27
C LYS A 237 35.96 -9.44 -15.92
N ASP A 238 35.69 -8.24 -16.42
CA ASP A 238 36.50 -7.02 -16.19
C ASP A 238 36.12 -6.30 -14.90
N ALA A 239 35.04 -6.71 -14.25
CA ALA A 239 34.60 -6.17 -12.97
C ALA A 239 35.40 -6.73 -11.79
N ASP A 240 35.45 -5.98 -10.71
CA ASP A 240 35.90 -6.44 -9.39
C ASP A 240 34.72 -6.95 -8.56
N VAL A 241 33.55 -6.41 -8.79
CA VAL A 241 32.31 -6.75 -8.08
C VAL A 241 31.09 -6.58 -9.00
N VAL A 242 30.06 -7.39 -8.77
CA VAL A 242 28.72 -7.25 -9.40
C VAL A 242 27.78 -6.60 -8.43
N VAL A 243 26.99 -5.63 -8.91
CA VAL A 243 25.89 -5.03 -8.18
C VAL A 243 24.59 -5.29 -8.95
N SER A 244 23.68 -6.10 -8.40
CA SER A 244 22.42 -6.47 -9.03
C SER A 244 21.23 -5.95 -8.22
N TYR A 245 20.26 -5.31 -8.87
CA TYR A 245 19.02 -4.87 -8.29
C TYR A 245 17.90 -5.84 -8.66
N VAL A 246 17.23 -6.36 -7.65
CA VAL A 246 16.17 -7.35 -7.84
C VAL A 246 14.92 -7.01 -7.05
N HIS A 247 13.80 -7.45 -7.56
CA HIS A 247 12.50 -7.43 -6.89
C HIS A 247 11.79 -8.75 -7.14
N THR A 248 10.84 -9.09 -6.27
CA THR A 248 10.02 -10.29 -6.47
C THR A 248 9.17 -10.11 -7.72
N VAL A 249 9.26 -11.08 -8.64
CA VAL A 249 8.46 -11.07 -9.87
C VAL A 249 7.08 -11.65 -9.60
N PHE A 250 6.13 -11.06 -10.26
CA PHE A 250 4.74 -11.45 -10.22
C PHE A 250 4.48 -12.76 -11.00
N ASN A 251 4.11 -13.84 -10.28
CA ASN A 251 3.60 -15.08 -10.88
C ASN A 251 2.45 -15.62 -10.02
N GLY A 252 1.30 -14.94 -10.01
CA GLY A 252 0.12 -15.45 -9.32
C GLY A 252 -0.55 -16.61 -10.06
N ASN A 253 -1.06 -17.60 -9.32
CA ASN A 253 -1.98 -18.59 -9.85
C ASN A 253 -3.16 -17.89 -10.51
N GLN A 254 -3.34 -18.10 -11.81
CA GLN A 254 -4.39 -17.47 -12.59
C GLN A 254 -5.76 -18.07 -12.26
N PRO A 255 -6.77 -17.28 -11.89
CA PRO A 255 -8.14 -17.77 -11.76
C PRO A 255 -8.67 -18.23 -13.12
N SER A 256 -9.73 -19.04 -13.13
CA SER A 256 -10.38 -19.55 -14.35
C SER A 256 -11.64 -18.77 -14.68
N GLY A 257 -12.00 -18.67 -15.96
CA GLY A 257 -13.27 -18.07 -16.42
C GLY A 257 -13.24 -16.55 -16.60
N ILE A 258 -14.40 -15.88 -16.41
CA ILE A 258 -14.57 -14.42 -16.57
C ILE A 258 -13.69 -13.66 -15.57
N ASP A 259 -13.54 -14.17 -14.36
CA ASP A 259 -12.67 -13.59 -13.34
C ASP A 259 -11.22 -13.49 -13.82
N ARG A 260 -10.77 -14.41 -14.68
CA ARG A 260 -9.46 -14.38 -15.31
C ARG A 260 -9.25 -13.15 -16.19
N LEU A 261 -10.28 -12.70 -16.89
CA LEU A 261 -10.16 -11.53 -17.78
C LEU A 261 -10.03 -10.23 -16.97
N ILE A 262 -10.81 -10.13 -15.89
CA ILE A 262 -10.77 -9.01 -14.95
C ILE A 262 -9.46 -9.06 -14.16
N ASP A 263 -9.07 -10.21 -13.65
CA ASP A 263 -7.82 -10.39 -12.91
C ASP A 263 -6.58 -10.15 -13.80
N ASN A 264 -6.60 -10.46 -15.09
CA ASN A 264 -5.51 -10.14 -16.00
C ASN A 264 -5.30 -8.63 -16.20
N VAL A 265 -6.38 -7.85 -16.24
CA VAL A 265 -6.31 -6.39 -16.35
C VAL A 265 -5.88 -5.78 -15.01
N LEU A 266 -6.47 -6.26 -13.91
CA LEU A 266 -6.18 -5.74 -12.57
C LEU A 266 -4.85 -6.25 -12.00
N SER A 267 -4.38 -7.43 -12.38
CA SER A 267 -3.10 -7.98 -11.92
C SER A 267 -1.88 -7.21 -12.43
N SER A 268 -2.01 -6.44 -13.49
CA SER A 268 -0.98 -5.47 -13.90
C SER A 268 -0.89 -4.28 -12.95
N ILE A 269 -1.98 -3.99 -12.22
CA ILE A 269 -2.07 -2.87 -11.27
C ILE A 269 -1.92 -3.37 -9.82
N PHE A 270 -2.50 -4.54 -9.52
CA PHE A 270 -2.52 -5.18 -8.20
C PHE A 270 -1.96 -6.61 -8.28
N PRO A 271 -0.65 -6.76 -8.38
CA PRO A 271 -0.05 -8.06 -8.59
C PRO A 271 -0.21 -8.99 -7.38
N ASN A 272 -0.78 -10.18 -7.62
CA ASN A 272 -0.69 -11.31 -6.69
C ASN A 272 0.72 -11.86 -6.73
N GLN A 273 1.47 -11.78 -5.62
CA GLN A 273 2.90 -12.08 -5.65
C GLN A 273 3.22 -13.35 -4.88
N ASP A 274 4.00 -14.19 -5.52
CA ASP A 274 4.86 -15.13 -4.82
C ASP A 274 5.91 -14.30 -4.03
N LEU A 275 6.20 -14.70 -2.80
CA LEU A 275 7.25 -14.10 -2.00
C LEU A 275 8.65 -14.61 -2.40
N ASN A 276 8.71 -15.62 -3.26
CA ASN A 276 9.94 -16.16 -3.83
C ASN A 276 10.36 -15.38 -5.08
N PHE A 277 11.64 -15.43 -5.39
CA PHE A 277 12.18 -14.95 -6.66
C PHE A 277 11.97 -15.99 -7.74
N SER A 278 11.83 -15.54 -9.00
CA SER A 278 11.69 -16.47 -10.10
C SER A 278 12.98 -17.28 -10.32
N PRO A 279 12.87 -18.50 -10.89
CA PRO A 279 14.05 -19.30 -11.23
C PRO A 279 15.06 -18.54 -12.09
N GLU A 280 14.60 -17.73 -13.05
CA GLU A 280 15.46 -16.97 -13.96
C GLU A 280 16.30 -15.93 -13.20
N ILE A 281 15.73 -15.28 -12.18
CA ILE A 281 16.48 -14.35 -11.32
C ILE A 281 17.53 -15.13 -10.51
N LEU A 282 17.14 -16.25 -9.91
CA LEU A 282 18.06 -17.04 -9.08
C LEU A 282 19.22 -17.62 -9.90
N GLU A 283 18.96 -18.20 -11.08
CA GLU A 283 19.97 -18.72 -12.01
C GLU A 283 20.95 -17.62 -12.44
N LYS A 284 20.45 -16.42 -12.78
CA LYS A 284 21.28 -15.28 -13.14
C LYS A 284 22.18 -14.83 -11.98
N LEU A 285 21.65 -14.74 -10.77
CA LEU A 285 22.44 -14.38 -9.59
C LEU A 285 23.47 -15.44 -9.22
N GLU A 286 23.16 -16.73 -9.41
CA GLU A 286 24.08 -17.84 -9.22
C GLU A 286 25.25 -17.76 -10.22
N GLU A 287 24.96 -17.50 -11.50
CA GLU A 287 25.98 -17.25 -12.51
C GLU A 287 26.89 -16.09 -12.09
N PHE A 288 26.31 -14.93 -11.71
CA PHE A 288 27.09 -13.78 -11.30
C PHE A 288 27.99 -14.07 -10.08
N SER A 289 27.45 -14.73 -9.07
CA SER A 289 28.18 -15.06 -7.84
C SER A 289 29.31 -16.08 -8.07
N SER A 290 29.20 -16.92 -9.11
CA SER A 290 30.24 -17.87 -9.50
C SER A 290 31.46 -17.20 -10.14
N ILE A 291 31.29 -15.97 -10.69
CA ILE A 291 32.30 -15.25 -11.43
C ILE A 291 32.97 -14.19 -10.56
N LYS A 292 32.20 -13.40 -9.80
CA LYS A 292 32.67 -12.26 -9.00
C LYS A 292 31.91 -12.15 -7.67
N PRO A 293 32.48 -11.47 -6.66
CA PRO A 293 31.70 -11.08 -5.47
C PRO A 293 30.41 -10.36 -5.87
N LEU A 294 29.27 -10.80 -5.31
CA LEU A 294 27.95 -10.31 -5.69
C LEU A 294 27.34 -9.49 -4.55
N ILE A 295 26.98 -8.23 -4.85
CA ILE A 295 26.15 -7.38 -4.01
C ILE A 295 24.73 -7.43 -4.59
N VAL A 296 23.75 -7.79 -3.75
CA VAL A 296 22.35 -7.76 -4.17
C VAL A 296 21.61 -6.66 -3.43
N ILE A 297 20.96 -5.81 -4.20
CA ILE A 297 20.01 -4.80 -3.71
C ILE A 297 18.61 -5.37 -3.95
N VAL A 298 17.86 -5.56 -2.87
CA VAL A 298 16.50 -6.11 -2.95
C VAL A 298 15.49 -5.01 -2.66
N ASP A 299 14.57 -4.79 -3.59
CA ASP A 299 13.40 -3.96 -3.30
C ASP A 299 12.39 -4.74 -2.46
N LEU A 300 12.21 -4.29 -1.22
CA LEU A 300 11.32 -4.87 -0.21
C LEU A 300 10.05 -4.02 -0.02
N ASN A 301 9.60 -3.32 -1.05
CA ASN A 301 8.26 -2.71 -1.03
C ASN A 301 7.18 -3.74 -0.66
N ARG A 302 7.50 -5.01 -0.90
CA ARG A 302 6.77 -6.19 -0.38
C ARG A 302 7.76 -7.15 0.28
N PRO A 303 7.32 -7.94 1.29
CA PRO A 303 8.15 -8.98 1.86
C PRO A 303 8.64 -9.97 0.78
N ALA A 304 9.84 -10.51 0.98
CA ALA A 304 10.42 -11.53 0.10
C ALA A 304 11.16 -12.60 0.91
N ILE A 305 11.23 -13.83 0.37
CA ILE A 305 12.02 -14.91 0.95
C ILE A 305 13.44 -14.78 0.42
N LEU A 306 14.40 -14.48 1.30
CA LEU A 306 15.75 -14.07 0.95
C LEU A 306 16.80 -15.19 1.06
N ASP A 307 16.47 -16.39 1.50
CA ASP A 307 17.43 -17.44 1.84
C ASP A 307 18.41 -17.76 0.70
N SER A 308 17.90 -17.99 -0.51
CA SER A 308 18.74 -18.30 -1.67
C SER A 308 19.65 -17.13 -2.06
N ILE A 309 19.09 -15.91 -2.08
CA ILE A 309 19.87 -14.70 -2.40
C ILE A 309 20.92 -14.43 -1.33
N ASN A 310 20.57 -14.60 -0.06
CA ASN A 310 21.50 -14.43 1.05
C ASN A 310 22.69 -15.40 0.96
N GLN A 311 22.48 -16.63 0.51
CA GLN A 311 23.57 -17.59 0.34
C GLN A 311 24.53 -17.18 -0.76
N MET A 312 24.04 -16.69 -1.90
CA MET A 312 24.83 -16.31 -3.07
C MET A 312 25.53 -14.95 -2.92
N SER A 313 24.98 -14.04 -2.14
CA SER A 313 25.51 -12.67 -2.04
C SER A 313 26.71 -12.54 -1.09
N SER A 314 27.67 -11.69 -1.44
CA SER A 314 28.74 -11.19 -0.54
C SER A 314 28.23 -10.06 0.33
N ALA A 315 27.32 -9.22 -0.19
CA ALA A 315 26.56 -8.23 0.58
C ALA A 315 25.10 -8.22 0.09
N LEU A 316 24.17 -7.95 1.02
CA LEU A 316 22.74 -7.90 0.76
C LEU A 316 22.16 -6.65 1.42
N VAL A 317 21.49 -5.81 0.63
CA VAL A 317 20.88 -4.57 1.09
C VAL A 317 19.40 -4.57 0.74
N GLY A 318 18.54 -4.36 1.73
CA GLY A 318 17.10 -4.15 1.54
C GLY A 318 16.80 -2.67 1.30
N THR A 319 15.95 -2.38 0.32
CA THR A 319 15.45 -1.04 0.01
C THR A 319 13.93 -1.00 -0.06
N PHE A 320 13.34 0.20 0.00
CA PHE A 320 11.89 0.42 0.05
C PHE A 320 11.50 1.58 -0.89
N GLY A 321 11.79 1.42 -2.20
CA GLY A 321 11.53 2.47 -3.20
C GLY A 321 12.53 3.62 -3.12
N VAL A 322 13.79 3.32 -2.87
CA VAL A 322 14.90 4.29 -2.78
C VAL A 322 15.39 4.64 -4.18
N ASP A 323 15.67 5.93 -4.41
CA ASP A 323 16.31 6.41 -5.64
C ASP A 323 17.69 5.76 -5.84
N GLU A 324 17.97 5.30 -7.07
CA GLU A 324 19.18 4.56 -7.39
C GLU A 324 20.46 5.34 -7.02
N SER A 325 20.46 6.65 -7.21
CA SER A 325 21.63 7.48 -6.84
C SER A 325 21.92 7.46 -5.34
N VAL A 326 20.87 7.37 -4.51
CA VAL A 326 20.99 7.24 -3.06
C VAL A 326 21.53 5.86 -2.67
N ILE A 327 21.14 4.81 -3.41
CA ILE A 327 21.68 3.46 -3.22
C ILE A 327 23.21 3.50 -3.44
N PHE A 328 23.66 4.03 -4.57
CA PHE A 328 25.09 4.09 -4.87
C PHE A 328 25.88 4.98 -3.87
N GLU A 329 25.36 6.15 -3.47
CA GLU A 329 25.97 6.95 -2.39
C GLU A 329 26.22 6.10 -1.12
N THR A 330 25.28 5.22 -0.78
CA THR A 330 25.39 4.35 0.40
C THR A 330 26.39 3.21 0.18
N LEU A 331 26.38 2.55 -0.99
CA LEU A 331 27.32 1.49 -1.30
C LEU A 331 28.78 1.98 -1.27
N PHE A 332 29.02 3.23 -1.65
CA PHE A 332 30.34 3.86 -1.60
C PHE A 332 30.65 4.55 -0.26
N GLY A 333 29.81 4.39 0.75
CA GLY A 333 30.05 4.88 2.11
C GLY A 333 29.86 6.37 2.31
N GLU A 334 29.20 7.09 1.38
CA GLU A 334 28.89 8.52 1.53
C GLU A 334 27.70 8.75 2.49
N SER A 335 26.93 7.75 2.74
CA SER A 335 25.91 7.72 3.79
C SER A 335 25.98 6.42 4.58
N LYS A 336 25.50 6.47 5.82
CA LYS A 336 25.33 5.30 6.67
C LYS A 336 23.82 5.13 6.89
N PRO A 337 23.25 3.97 6.50
CA PRO A 337 21.84 3.67 6.77
C PRO A 337 21.56 3.52 8.27
#